data_0deb8e5ef0f7a75725d740a81d00eb77
#
_entry.id   0deb8e5ef0f7a75725d740a81d00eb77
#
_cell.length_a   1.000
_cell.length_b   1.000
_cell.length_c   1.000
_cell.angle_alpha   90.00
_cell.angle_beta   90.00
_cell.angle_gamma   90.00
#
_symmetry.space_group_name_H-M   'P 1'
#
loop_
_entity.id
_entity.type
_entity.pdbx_description
1 polymer ?
#
loop_
_entity_poly.entity_id
_entity_poly.type
_entity_poly.pdbx_seq_one_letter_code
_entity_poly.pdbx_strand_id
1 'polypeptide(L)'
;MTIWKENGKIEERGDGMTIEEMKKRKRELGYTYEQISKMSNVPLGTVQKIFAGVTESPRYDTIAALSQIFQNDTVSCVQEAQSIYNVKRQGAYTLEDYYALPEEQRVELIDGVIYDMSAPTSVHQLLGTEILLVLKDYIRKQHGRCVPIASPIDVQLDCDDKTMVQPDVIVVCNREKIQNRCIYGAPDFVVEVLSKSTRKKDLVLKLNKYMTAGVREYWLVDPDRKKVIVYDF
;
A
#
# COMPACT_ATOMS: atom_id res chain seq x y z
N MET A 1 -2.86 12.24 -48.02
CA MET A 1 -1.68 11.54 -48.54
C MET A 1 -0.82 12.55 -49.29
N THR A 2 0.11 13.19 -48.60
CA THR A 2 1.07 14.10 -49.20
C THR A 2 2.40 13.88 -48.48
N ILE A 3 3.33 13.25 -49.18
CA ILE A 3 4.68 12.93 -48.72
C ILE A 3 5.58 14.09 -49.17
N TRP A 4 6.23 14.75 -48.21
CA TRP A 4 7.38 15.61 -48.48
C TRP A 4 8.62 15.00 -47.82
N LYS A 5 9.63 14.68 -48.66
CA LYS A 5 10.96 14.26 -48.22
C LYS A 5 11.86 15.49 -48.19
N GLU A 6 12.38 15.85 -47.04
CA GLU A 6 13.60 16.61 -46.89
C GLU A 6 14.45 16.03 -45.76
N ASN A 7 15.71 15.71 -46.08
CA ASN A 7 16.78 15.35 -45.14
C ASN A 7 16.62 14.14 -44.22
N GLY A 8 16.29 12.95 -44.78
CA GLY A 8 16.79 11.69 -44.20
C GLY A 8 16.31 11.30 -42.79
N LYS A 9 15.37 12.00 -42.17
CA LYS A 9 14.68 11.61 -40.96
C LYS A 9 13.18 11.54 -41.24
N ILE A 10 12.62 10.36 -41.13
CA ILE A 10 11.17 10.17 -41.15
C ILE A 10 10.70 10.61 -39.74
N GLU A 11 10.21 11.83 -39.64
CA GLU A 11 9.36 12.24 -38.52
C GLU A 11 7.94 11.77 -38.84
N GLU A 12 7.60 10.56 -38.42
CA GLU A 12 6.20 10.17 -38.29
C GLU A 12 5.60 10.94 -37.09
N ARG A 13 4.90 12.03 -37.38
CA ARG A 13 3.93 12.59 -36.44
C ARG A 13 2.75 11.63 -36.38
N GLY A 14 2.90 10.54 -35.64
CA GLY A 14 1.78 9.79 -35.12
C GLY A 14 1.23 10.53 -33.86
N ASP A 15 -0.09 10.70 -33.77
CA ASP A 15 -0.82 11.34 -32.65
C ASP A 15 -0.64 10.61 -31.31
N GLY A 16 0.50 10.02 -31.02
CA GLY A 16 0.78 9.23 -29.81
C GLY A 16 1.78 9.94 -28.88
N MET A 17 1.49 9.89 -27.59
CA MET A 17 2.37 10.35 -26.53
C MET A 17 3.65 9.51 -26.48
N THR A 18 4.82 10.13 -26.30
CA THR A 18 6.11 9.43 -26.17
C THR A 18 6.19 8.69 -24.83
N ILE A 19 7.05 7.67 -24.74
CA ILE A 19 7.24 6.91 -23.49
C ILE A 19 7.72 7.82 -22.35
N GLU A 20 8.55 8.82 -22.64
CA GLU A 20 9.02 9.77 -21.63
C GLU A 20 7.88 10.69 -21.12
N GLU A 21 7.01 11.13 -22.01
CA GLU A 21 5.79 11.87 -21.61
C GLU A 21 4.86 10.99 -20.78
N MET A 22 4.67 9.72 -21.15
CA MET A 22 3.89 8.77 -20.34
C MET A 22 4.51 8.54 -18.97
N LYS A 23 5.85 8.46 -18.85
CA LYS A 23 6.55 8.36 -17.55
C LYS A 23 6.32 9.60 -16.70
N LYS A 24 6.34 10.79 -17.30
CA LYS A 24 6.05 12.06 -16.62
C LYS A 24 4.59 12.08 -16.11
N ARG A 25 3.63 11.77 -16.99
CA ARG A 25 2.20 11.71 -16.66
C ARG A 25 1.89 10.65 -15.60
N LYS A 26 2.54 9.48 -15.72
CA LYS A 26 2.41 8.44 -14.67
C LYS A 26 2.76 8.97 -13.29
N ARG A 27 3.85 9.78 -13.17
CA ARG A 27 4.25 10.39 -11.89
C ARG A 27 3.27 11.46 -11.44
N GLU A 28 2.77 12.29 -12.35
CA GLU A 28 1.79 13.35 -12.08
C GLU A 28 0.45 12.77 -11.61
N LEU A 29 0.00 11.67 -12.23
CA LEU A 29 -1.28 11.02 -11.94
C LEU A 29 -1.19 9.97 -10.82
N GLY A 30 0.03 9.60 -10.40
CA GLY A 30 0.24 8.62 -9.34
C GLY A 30 -0.09 7.17 -9.71
N TYR A 31 -0.23 6.85 -11.01
CA TYR A 31 -0.63 5.52 -11.45
C TYR A 31 0.43 4.45 -11.13
N THR A 32 -0.02 3.30 -10.62
CA THR A 32 0.81 2.09 -10.50
C THR A 32 0.90 1.36 -11.85
N TYR A 33 1.87 0.45 -12.00
CA TYR A 33 1.97 -0.38 -13.20
C TYR A 33 0.80 -1.34 -13.35
N GLU A 34 0.24 -1.81 -12.24
CA GLU A 34 -0.95 -2.66 -12.18
C GLU A 34 -2.18 -1.91 -12.70
N GLN A 35 -2.36 -0.66 -12.27
CA GLN A 35 -3.45 0.20 -12.75
C GLN A 35 -3.32 0.46 -14.26
N ILE A 36 -2.12 0.82 -14.73
CA ILE A 36 -1.85 1.03 -16.16
C ILE A 36 -2.12 -0.26 -16.94
N SER A 37 -1.69 -1.42 -16.44
CA SER A 37 -1.95 -2.72 -17.05
C SER A 37 -3.44 -3.02 -17.18
N LYS A 38 -4.22 -2.79 -16.12
CA LYS A 38 -5.68 -2.96 -16.14
C LYS A 38 -6.38 -2.02 -17.14
N MET A 39 -6.03 -0.73 -17.12
CA MET A 39 -6.66 0.28 -17.97
C MET A 39 -6.30 0.11 -19.46
N SER A 40 -5.05 -0.30 -19.77
CA SER A 40 -4.60 -0.50 -21.15
C SER A 40 -4.88 -1.88 -21.71
N ASN A 41 -5.27 -2.82 -20.87
CA ASN A 41 -5.31 -4.27 -21.20
C ASN A 41 -3.96 -4.82 -21.71
N VAL A 42 -2.85 -4.14 -21.36
CA VAL A 42 -1.49 -4.58 -21.66
C VAL A 42 -0.95 -5.39 -20.48
N PRO A 43 -0.36 -6.59 -20.68
CA PRO A 43 0.15 -7.41 -19.59
C PRO A 43 1.15 -6.64 -18.70
N LEU A 44 1.04 -6.81 -17.38
CA LEU A 44 1.84 -6.09 -16.37
C LEU A 44 3.36 -6.15 -16.65
N GLY A 45 3.88 -7.35 -16.98
CA GLY A 45 5.30 -7.51 -17.31
C GLY A 45 5.74 -6.73 -18.56
N THR A 46 4.82 -6.49 -19.50
CA THR A 46 5.09 -5.67 -20.69
C THR A 46 5.10 -4.19 -20.31
N VAL A 47 4.14 -3.74 -19.51
CA VAL A 47 4.10 -2.37 -18.97
C VAL A 47 5.39 -2.06 -18.22
N GLN A 48 5.80 -2.92 -17.28
CA GLN A 48 7.02 -2.75 -16.50
C GLN A 48 8.27 -2.63 -17.39
N LYS A 49 8.43 -3.51 -18.41
CA LYS A 49 9.58 -3.49 -19.31
C LYS A 49 9.65 -2.22 -20.18
N ILE A 50 8.50 -1.73 -20.64
CA ILE A 50 8.43 -0.51 -21.46
C ILE A 50 8.80 0.71 -20.58
N PHE A 51 8.20 0.84 -19.42
CA PHE A 51 8.48 1.98 -18.53
C PHE A 51 9.88 1.91 -17.90
N ALA A 52 10.46 0.72 -17.75
CA ALA A 52 11.86 0.56 -17.35
C ALA A 52 12.88 0.83 -18.48
N GLY A 53 12.41 1.01 -19.72
CA GLY A 53 13.30 1.21 -20.88
C GLY A 53 14.02 -0.06 -21.36
N VAL A 54 13.57 -1.24 -20.89
CA VAL A 54 14.15 -2.54 -21.30
C VAL A 54 13.71 -2.94 -22.70
N THR A 55 12.56 -2.44 -23.17
CA THR A 55 12.05 -2.70 -24.50
C THR A 55 12.38 -1.50 -25.40
N GLU A 56 13.36 -1.64 -26.29
CA GLU A 56 13.82 -0.56 -27.18
C GLU A 56 12.81 -0.21 -28.28
N SER A 57 12.01 -1.18 -28.73
CA SER A 57 11.02 -1.00 -29.80
C SER A 57 9.72 -1.73 -29.46
N PRO A 58 8.85 -1.13 -28.61
CA PRO A 58 7.54 -1.71 -28.34
C PRO A 58 6.65 -1.70 -29.59
N ARG A 59 5.71 -2.65 -29.70
CA ARG A 59 4.74 -2.68 -30.79
C ARG A 59 3.86 -1.43 -30.77
N TYR A 60 3.52 -0.92 -31.95
CA TYR A 60 2.69 0.26 -32.14
C TYR A 60 1.37 0.16 -31.36
N ASP A 61 0.65 -0.97 -31.50
CA ASP A 61 -0.62 -1.20 -30.79
C ASP A 61 -0.48 -1.11 -29.28
N THR A 62 0.65 -1.57 -28.74
CA THR A 62 0.94 -1.49 -27.31
C THR A 62 1.18 -0.05 -26.85
N ILE A 63 1.94 0.73 -27.64
CA ILE A 63 2.18 2.15 -27.37
C ILE A 63 0.88 2.94 -27.51
N ALA A 64 0.08 2.66 -28.55
CA ALA A 64 -1.22 3.31 -28.73
C ALA A 64 -2.16 3.05 -27.56
N ALA A 65 -2.28 1.79 -27.08
CA ALA A 65 -3.09 1.45 -25.94
C ALA A 65 -2.62 2.12 -24.64
N LEU A 66 -1.31 2.24 -24.43
CA LEU A 66 -0.75 2.96 -23.29
C LEU A 66 -0.97 4.48 -23.41
N SER A 67 -0.78 5.07 -24.62
CA SER A 67 -0.98 6.50 -24.88
C SER A 67 -2.41 6.94 -24.59
N GLN A 68 -3.41 6.13 -24.95
CA GLN A 68 -4.83 6.44 -24.72
C GLN A 68 -5.13 6.72 -23.26
N ILE A 69 -4.49 6.02 -22.33
CA ILE A 69 -4.70 6.23 -20.89
C ILE A 69 -4.26 7.64 -20.47
N PHE A 70 -3.19 8.17 -21.08
CA PHE A 70 -2.60 9.45 -20.70
C PHE A 70 -3.09 10.63 -21.56
N GLN A 71 -3.73 10.36 -22.71
CA GLN A 71 -4.26 11.37 -23.63
C GLN A 71 -5.71 11.77 -23.34
N ASN A 72 -6.51 10.89 -22.72
CA ASN A 72 -7.90 11.16 -22.40
C ASN A 72 -8.03 12.12 -21.20
N ASP A 73 -7.42 13.30 -21.30
CA ASP A 73 -7.68 14.46 -20.43
C ASP A 73 -9.02 15.15 -20.77
N THR A 74 -9.89 14.53 -21.52
CA THR A 74 -11.26 15.01 -21.70
C THR A 74 -12.14 14.38 -20.65
N VAL A 75 -12.47 15.18 -19.71
CA VAL A 75 -13.40 15.19 -18.56
C VAL A 75 -14.58 14.17 -18.58
N SER A 76 -14.87 13.46 -19.67
CA SER A 76 -16.05 12.60 -19.81
C SER A 76 -15.84 11.14 -19.39
N CYS A 77 -14.70 10.52 -19.71
CA CYS A 77 -14.44 9.12 -19.29
C CYS A 77 -13.93 9.01 -17.86
N VAL A 78 -13.32 10.06 -17.34
CA VAL A 78 -12.86 10.13 -15.94
C VAL A 78 -14.06 10.25 -14.99
N GLN A 79 -15.17 10.89 -15.42
CA GLN A 79 -16.38 10.99 -14.62
C GLN A 79 -17.16 9.67 -14.50
N GLU A 80 -17.16 8.81 -15.51
CA GLU A 80 -17.81 7.49 -15.40
C GLU A 80 -16.96 6.47 -14.63
N ALA A 81 -15.64 6.51 -14.78
CA ALA A 81 -14.72 5.72 -13.94
C ALA A 81 -14.59 6.28 -12.52
N GLN A 82 -14.70 7.60 -12.34
CA GLN A 82 -14.76 8.26 -11.03
C GLN A 82 -16.08 8.03 -10.29
N SER A 83 -17.17 7.68 -10.98
CA SER A 83 -18.43 7.31 -10.33
C SER A 83 -18.40 5.87 -9.79
N ILE A 84 -17.45 5.02 -10.22
CA ILE A 84 -17.31 3.64 -9.74
C ILE A 84 -16.18 3.54 -8.69
N TYR A 85 -15.14 4.37 -8.77
CA TYR A 85 -14.09 4.49 -7.76
C TYR A 85 -13.66 5.97 -7.71
N ASN A 86 -13.95 6.61 -6.60
CA ASN A 86 -13.39 7.93 -6.26
C ASN A 86 -11.88 7.76 -6.03
N VAL A 87 -11.08 7.62 -7.11
CA VAL A 87 -9.62 7.48 -7.01
C VAL A 87 -9.04 8.82 -6.58
N LYS A 88 -9.05 9.03 -5.27
CA LYS A 88 -8.39 10.17 -4.66
C LYS A 88 -6.88 10.11 -4.91
N ARG A 89 -6.23 11.26 -4.88
CA ARG A 89 -4.76 11.32 -4.89
C ARG A 89 -4.21 10.65 -3.64
N GLN A 90 -3.14 9.87 -3.76
CA GLN A 90 -2.44 9.30 -2.60
C GLN A 90 -2.06 10.42 -1.62
N GLY A 91 -2.34 10.22 -0.34
CA GLY A 91 -2.26 11.24 0.71
C GLY A 91 -3.58 11.99 0.98
N ALA A 92 -4.62 11.75 0.17
CA ALA A 92 -5.94 12.37 0.34
C ALA A 92 -7.05 11.39 0.79
N TYR A 93 -6.72 10.12 0.98
CA TYR A 93 -7.67 9.13 1.46
C TYR A 93 -7.96 9.33 2.94
N THR A 94 -9.20 8.99 3.34
CA THR A 94 -9.67 9.09 4.72
C THR A 94 -10.18 7.74 5.21
N LEU A 95 -10.54 7.64 6.49
CA LEU A 95 -11.19 6.45 7.05
C LEU A 95 -12.52 6.14 6.38
N GLU A 96 -13.26 7.14 5.89
CA GLU A 96 -14.48 6.91 5.13
C GLU A 96 -14.16 6.13 3.85
N ASP A 97 -13.11 6.52 3.14
CA ASP A 97 -12.65 5.80 1.95
C ASP A 97 -12.17 4.38 2.29
N TYR A 98 -11.41 4.25 3.40
CA TYR A 98 -10.94 2.96 3.90
C TYR A 98 -12.09 1.99 4.14
N TYR A 99 -13.13 2.43 4.84
CA TYR A 99 -14.31 1.62 5.13
C TYR A 99 -15.27 1.44 3.95
N ALA A 100 -15.13 2.21 2.88
CA ALA A 100 -15.88 2.04 1.63
C ALA A 100 -15.26 1.00 0.69
N LEU A 101 -14.04 0.54 0.97
CA LEU A 101 -13.39 -0.52 0.19
C LEU A 101 -14.14 -1.86 0.33
N PRO A 102 -14.10 -2.72 -0.70
CA PRO A 102 -14.62 -4.08 -0.61
C PRO A 102 -13.98 -4.85 0.55
N GLU A 103 -14.76 -5.66 1.27
CA GLU A 103 -14.28 -6.43 2.44
C GLU A 103 -13.15 -7.41 2.09
N GLU A 104 -13.09 -7.85 0.84
CA GLU A 104 -12.02 -8.74 0.35
C GLU A 104 -10.68 -8.02 0.15
N GLN A 105 -10.71 -6.69 0.04
CA GLN A 105 -9.50 -5.89 -0.17
C GLN A 105 -8.87 -5.51 1.16
N ARG A 106 -7.82 -6.24 1.55
CA ARG A 106 -7.04 -5.91 2.74
C ARG A 106 -6.05 -4.80 2.45
N VAL A 107 -6.17 -3.70 3.17
CA VAL A 107 -5.27 -2.54 3.04
C VAL A 107 -4.94 -1.96 4.40
N GLU A 108 -3.89 -1.15 4.45
CA GLU A 108 -3.62 -0.18 5.52
C GLU A 108 -3.73 1.23 4.93
N LEU A 109 -4.20 2.17 5.73
CA LEU A 109 -4.20 3.59 5.44
C LEU A 109 -3.17 4.26 6.34
N ILE A 110 -2.15 4.91 5.78
CA ILE A 110 -1.12 5.61 6.56
C ILE A 110 -0.93 7.00 5.97
N ASP A 111 -1.22 8.05 6.74
CA ASP A 111 -1.16 9.45 6.32
C ASP A 111 -1.95 9.72 5.02
N GLY A 112 -3.13 9.11 4.89
CA GLY A 112 -3.98 9.24 3.71
C GLY A 112 -3.49 8.49 2.47
N VAL A 113 -2.50 7.59 2.61
CA VAL A 113 -1.99 6.71 1.56
C VAL A 113 -2.46 5.29 1.81
N ILE A 114 -3.08 4.68 0.78
CA ILE A 114 -3.52 3.28 0.84
C ILE A 114 -2.37 2.36 0.43
N TYR A 115 -2.12 1.35 1.26
CA TYR A 115 -1.14 0.30 1.05
C TYR A 115 -1.82 -1.06 1.00
N ASP A 116 -1.76 -1.74 -0.14
CA ASP A 116 -2.27 -3.11 -0.26
C ASP A 116 -1.50 -4.07 0.64
N MET A 117 -2.23 -5.00 1.25
CA MET A 117 -1.68 -6.08 2.06
C MET A 117 -1.78 -7.41 1.31
N SER A 118 -0.67 -8.14 1.28
CA SER A 118 -0.67 -9.52 0.76
C SER A 118 -1.10 -10.51 1.84
N ALA A 119 -1.57 -11.68 1.43
CA ALA A 119 -1.84 -12.77 2.35
C ALA A 119 -0.57 -13.17 3.10
N PRO A 120 -0.64 -13.37 4.43
CA PRO A 120 0.50 -13.80 5.23
C PRO A 120 0.90 -15.24 4.89
N THR A 121 2.20 -15.56 5.05
CA THR A 121 2.69 -16.93 4.95
C THR A 121 2.33 -17.75 6.20
N SER A 122 2.37 -19.09 6.07
CA SER A 122 2.14 -19.98 7.23
C SER A 122 3.13 -19.71 8.38
N VAL A 123 4.41 -19.45 8.05
CA VAL A 123 5.44 -19.13 9.06
C VAL A 123 5.10 -17.82 9.78
N HIS A 124 4.66 -16.81 9.05
CA HIS A 124 4.22 -15.54 9.62
C HIS A 124 3.07 -15.74 10.61
N GLN A 125 2.03 -16.50 10.22
CA GLN A 125 0.89 -16.78 11.10
C GLN A 125 1.27 -17.60 12.35
N LEU A 126 2.12 -18.61 12.19
CA LEU A 126 2.60 -19.41 13.32
C LEU A 126 3.35 -18.53 14.33
N LEU A 127 4.28 -17.69 13.87
CA LEU A 127 5.04 -16.80 14.75
C LEU A 127 4.13 -15.80 15.48
N GLY A 128 3.20 -15.16 14.78
CA GLY A 128 2.23 -14.24 15.40
C GLY A 128 1.39 -14.94 16.46
N THR A 129 0.93 -16.16 16.18
CA THR A 129 0.13 -16.95 17.12
C THR A 129 0.94 -17.34 18.37
N GLU A 130 2.17 -17.83 18.20
CA GLU A 130 3.03 -18.20 19.34
C GLU A 130 3.37 -17.00 20.23
N ILE A 131 3.69 -15.85 19.62
CA ILE A 131 3.94 -14.61 20.36
C ILE A 131 2.70 -14.19 21.14
N LEU A 132 1.50 -14.22 20.52
CA LEU A 132 0.24 -13.94 21.20
C LEU A 132 0.03 -14.82 22.41
N LEU A 133 0.24 -16.13 22.27
CA LEU A 133 0.05 -17.11 23.35
C LEU A 133 1.02 -16.85 24.51
N VAL A 134 2.29 -16.59 24.22
CA VAL A 134 3.31 -16.25 25.24
C VAL A 134 2.94 -14.97 25.98
N LEU A 135 2.54 -13.92 25.27
CA LEU A 135 2.12 -12.66 25.87
C LEU A 135 0.87 -12.85 26.75
N LYS A 136 -0.10 -13.62 26.27
CA LYS A 136 -1.33 -13.91 27.00
C LYS A 136 -1.06 -14.69 28.30
N ASP A 137 -0.19 -15.69 28.23
CA ASP A 137 0.19 -16.49 29.40
C ASP A 137 0.98 -15.66 30.43
N TYR A 138 1.93 -14.85 29.94
CA TYR A 138 2.70 -13.94 30.78
C TYR A 138 1.79 -12.94 31.52
N ILE A 139 0.91 -12.23 30.80
CA ILE A 139 -0.01 -11.25 31.38
C ILE A 139 -0.91 -11.92 32.44
N ARG A 140 -1.42 -13.11 32.14
CA ARG A 140 -2.25 -13.88 33.08
C ARG A 140 -1.49 -14.27 34.37
N LYS A 141 -0.25 -14.76 34.23
CA LYS A 141 0.59 -15.14 35.38
C LYS A 141 0.94 -13.94 36.27
N GLN A 142 1.09 -12.76 35.66
CA GLN A 142 1.36 -11.51 36.39
C GLN A 142 0.08 -10.82 36.92
N HIS A 143 -1.08 -11.46 36.78
CA HIS A 143 -2.38 -10.86 37.11
C HIS A 143 -2.61 -9.50 36.43
N GLY A 144 -2.00 -9.29 35.24
CA GLY A 144 -2.06 -8.05 34.47
C GLY A 144 -3.43 -7.82 33.84
N ARG A 145 -3.74 -6.56 33.57
CA ARG A 145 -5.03 -6.13 32.98
C ARG A 145 -4.97 -5.95 31.46
N CYS A 146 -3.78 -5.96 30.88
CA CYS A 146 -3.56 -5.74 29.46
C CYS A 146 -4.17 -6.86 28.62
N VAL A 147 -4.59 -6.54 27.42
CA VAL A 147 -5.25 -7.45 26.48
C VAL A 147 -4.36 -7.61 25.25
N PRO A 148 -3.77 -8.80 25.02
CA PRO A 148 -3.08 -9.10 23.77
C PRO A 148 -4.08 -9.50 22.69
N ILE A 149 -3.93 -8.96 21.48
CA ILE A 149 -4.81 -9.17 20.33
C ILE A 149 -3.94 -9.44 19.10
N ALA A 150 -4.34 -10.38 18.25
CA ALA A 150 -3.69 -10.66 16.99
C ALA A 150 -4.49 -10.13 15.78
N SER A 151 -3.82 -9.91 14.68
CA SER A 151 -4.41 -9.62 13.36
C SER A 151 -5.42 -10.72 12.96
N PRO A 152 -6.53 -10.36 12.23
CA PRO A 152 -6.81 -9.01 11.75
C PRO A 152 -7.43 -8.11 12.83
N ILE A 153 -6.84 -6.96 13.05
CA ILE A 153 -7.39 -5.93 13.95
C ILE A 153 -7.01 -4.55 13.41
N ASP A 154 -8.00 -3.69 13.27
CA ASP A 154 -7.81 -2.31 12.86
C ASP A 154 -7.36 -1.46 14.04
N VAL A 155 -6.34 -0.63 13.83
CA VAL A 155 -5.85 0.33 14.81
C VAL A 155 -5.87 1.72 14.18
N GLN A 156 -6.76 2.59 14.66
CA GLN A 156 -6.79 4.01 14.31
C GLN A 156 -5.71 4.74 15.14
N LEU A 157 -4.47 4.67 14.63
CA LEU A 157 -3.25 4.90 15.40
C LEU A 157 -3.13 6.33 15.94
N ASP A 158 -3.33 7.34 15.07
CA ASP A 158 -3.13 8.76 15.40
C ASP A 158 -4.42 9.44 15.92
N CYS A 159 -5.51 8.71 16.07
CA CYS A 159 -6.85 9.24 16.40
C CYS A 159 -7.37 10.29 15.39
N ASP A 160 -6.82 10.28 14.17
CA ASP A 160 -7.24 11.10 13.05
C ASP A 160 -8.07 10.29 12.04
N ASP A 161 -8.43 10.88 10.91
CA ASP A 161 -9.17 10.24 9.83
C ASP A 161 -8.28 9.70 8.70
N LYS A 162 -6.95 9.62 8.89
CA LYS A 162 -5.98 9.32 7.83
C LYS A 162 -5.05 8.14 8.13
N THR A 163 -5.15 7.55 9.31
CA THR A 163 -4.25 6.46 9.69
C THR A 163 -5.01 5.30 10.32
N MET A 164 -5.05 4.17 9.60
CA MET A 164 -5.57 2.88 10.04
C MET A 164 -4.57 1.80 9.67
N VAL A 165 -3.97 1.15 10.66
CA VAL A 165 -2.98 0.09 10.48
C VAL A 165 -3.50 -1.25 10.99
N GLN A 166 -2.96 -2.36 10.47
CA GLN A 166 -3.30 -3.72 10.89
C GLN A 166 -2.04 -4.45 11.38
N PRO A 167 -1.55 -4.18 12.59
CA PRO A 167 -0.39 -4.86 13.14
C PRO A 167 -0.65 -6.34 13.42
N ASP A 168 0.41 -7.15 13.38
CA ASP A 168 0.29 -8.60 13.55
C ASP A 168 -0.11 -9.01 14.97
N VAL A 169 0.51 -8.40 15.99
CA VAL A 169 0.15 -8.59 17.40
C VAL A 169 0.29 -7.27 18.14
N ILE A 170 -0.68 -6.97 18.98
CA ILE A 170 -0.68 -5.79 19.85
C ILE A 170 -0.98 -6.16 21.28
N VAL A 171 -0.60 -5.29 22.21
CA VAL A 171 -1.09 -5.33 23.60
C VAL A 171 -1.68 -3.97 23.94
N VAL A 172 -2.90 -3.98 24.49
CA VAL A 172 -3.64 -2.79 24.92
C VAL A 172 -3.90 -2.87 26.41
N CYS A 173 -3.36 -1.93 27.18
CA CYS A 173 -3.54 -1.90 28.64
C CYS A 173 -4.72 -1.00 29.07
N ASN A 174 -4.98 0.08 28.33
CA ASN A 174 -6.20 0.86 28.52
C ASN A 174 -7.36 0.29 27.67
N ARG A 175 -8.29 -0.39 28.33
CA ARG A 175 -9.43 -1.07 27.67
C ARG A 175 -10.42 -0.11 27.01
N GLU A 176 -10.43 1.17 27.36
CA GLU A 176 -11.29 2.17 26.72
C GLU A 176 -10.91 2.40 25.25
N LYS A 177 -9.66 2.08 24.89
CA LYS A 177 -9.20 2.11 23.49
C LYS A 177 -9.81 1.00 22.63
N ILE A 178 -10.31 -0.08 23.24
CA ILE A 178 -10.90 -1.23 22.54
C ILE A 178 -12.35 -0.89 22.19
N GLN A 179 -12.58 -0.49 20.95
CA GLN A 179 -13.89 -0.13 20.44
C GLN A 179 -14.45 -1.22 19.51
N ASN A 180 -15.73 -1.12 19.13
CA ASN A 180 -16.40 -2.15 18.34
C ASN A 180 -15.75 -2.40 16.97
N ARG A 181 -15.20 -1.36 16.33
CA ARG A 181 -14.64 -1.45 14.97
C ARG A 181 -13.12 -1.48 14.94
N CYS A 182 -12.46 -0.86 15.90
CA CYS A 182 -11.01 -0.70 15.91
C CYS A 182 -10.47 -0.48 17.32
N ILE A 183 -9.17 -0.51 17.45
CA ILE A 183 -8.45 0.08 18.59
C ILE A 183 -8.27 1.57 18.30
N TYR A 184 -8.75 2.42 19.20
CA TYR A 184 -8.65 3.87 19.06
C TYR A 184 -7.44 4.42 19.80
N GLY A 185 -6.46 4.90 19.04
CA GLY A 185 -5.16 5.35 19.54
C GLY A 185 -4.11 4.25 19.63
N ALA A 186 -2.89 4.63 19.96
CA ALA A 186 -1.73 3.75 19.97
C ALA A 186 -1.88 2.61 21.00
N PRO A 187 -1.62 1.34 20.62
CA PRO A 187 -1.41 0.25 21.55
C PRO A 187 -0.19 0.50 22.44
N ASP A 188 -0.10 -0.18 23.58
CA ASP A 188 1.07 -0.09 24.45
C ASP A 188 2.29 -0.83 23.90
N PHE A 189 2.04 -1.91 23.15
CA PHE A 189 3.06 -2.78 22.58
C PHE A 189 2.60 -3.28 21.21
N VAL A 190 3.52 -3.32 20.24
CA VAL A 190 3.24 -3.76 18.87
C VAL A 190 4.30 -4.74 18.40
N VAL A 191 3.90 -5.78 17.70
CA VAL A 191 4.77 -6.73 17.01
C VAL A 191 4.40 -6.78 15.54
N GLU A 192 5.40 -6.70 14.67
CA GLU A 192 5.29 -6.97 13.24
C GLU A 192 6.23 -8.11 12.86
N VAL A 193 5.71 -9.11 12.18
CA VAL A 193 6.49 -10.20 11.61
C VAL A 193 6.88 -9.83 10.19
N LEU A 194 8.16 -9.60 9.96
CA LEU A 194 8.66 -9.12 8.69
C LEU A 194 8.45 -10.13 7.55
N SER A 195 7.98 -9.63 6.43
CA SER A 195 7.93 -10.32 5.15
C SER A 195 8.81 -9.58 4.13
N LYS A 196 9.09 -10.22 2.99
CA LYS A 196 9.83 -9.55 1.90
C LYS A 196 9.12 -8.31 1.37
N SER A 197 7.78 -8.35 1.32
CA SER A 197 6.95 -7.26 0.80
C SER A 197 6.77 -6.10 1.79
N THR A 198 6.70 -6.37 3.09
CA THR A 198 6.41 -5.35 4.12
C THR A 198 7.65 -4.77 4.77
N ARG A 199 8.80 -5.45 4.69
CA ARG A 199 10.05 -5.10 5.39
C ARG A 199 10.40 -3.62 5.39
N LYS A 200 10.36 -2.96 4.22
CA LYS A 200 10.73 -1.54 4.13
C LYS A 200 9.69 -0.65 4.82
N LYS A 201 8.41 -0.99 4.69
CA LYS A 201 7.30 -0.27 5.32
C LYS A 201 7.41 -0.37 6.84
N ASP A 202 7.62 -1.59 7.37
CA ASP A 202 7.68 -1.86 8.82
C ASP A 202 8.93 -1.25 9.47
N LEU A 203 10.09 -1.34 8.78
CA LEU A 203 11.37 -0.83 9.30
C LEU A 203 11.50 0.70 9.29
N VAL A 204 10.73 1.41 8.46
CA VAL A 204 10.89 2.87 8.29
C VAL A 204 9.58 3.59 8.55
N LEU A 205 8.54 3.31 7.78
CA LEU A 205 7.29 4.07 7.85
C LEU A 205 6.54 3.77 9.15
N LYS A 206 6.25 2.51 9.43
CA LYS A 206 5.52 2.10 10.64
C LYS A 206 6.34 2.35 11.91
N LEU A 207 7.67 2.18 11.88
CA LEU A 207 8.53 2.51 13.01
C LEU A 207 8.32 3.97 13.44
N ASN A 208 8.39 4.92 12.50
CA ASN A 208 8.17 6.34 12.81
C ASN A 208 6.73 6.59 13.28
N LYS A 209 5.74 5.97 12.65
CA LYS A 209 4.33 6.12 13.05
C LYS A 209 4.06 5.61 14.46
N TYR A 210 4.54 4.42 14.81
CA TYR A 210 4.37 3.86 16.15
C TYR A 210 5.06 4.69 17.22
N MET A 211 6.29 5.14 16.95
CA MET A 211 7.04 6.03 17.84
C MET A 211 6.28 7.35 18.09
N THR A 212 5.84 8.04 17.03
CA THR A 212 5.17 9.34 17.16
C THR A 212 3.77 9.25 17.75
N ALA A 213 3.06 8.13 17.53
CA ALA A 213 1.74 7.89 18.11
C ALA A 213 1.78 7.53 19.59
N GLY A 214 2.96 7.22 20.16
CA GLY A 214 3.15 6.89 21.57
C GLY A 214 3.00 5.41 21.91
N VAL A 215 3.29 4.50 20.97
CA VAL A 215 3.58 3.10 21.28
C VAL A 215 4.81 3.08 22.17
N ARG A 216 4.81 2.27 23.23
CA ARG A 216 5.95 2.21 24.17
C ARG A 216 7.03 1.25 23.72
N GLU A 217 6.65 0.13 23.11
CA GLU A 217 7.58 -0.89 22.67
C GLU A 217 7.14 -1.49 21.35
N TYR A 218 8.08 -1.62 20.39
CA TYR A 218 7.84 -2.14 19.05
C TYR A 218 8.83 -3.24 18.69
N TRP A 219 8.33 -4.42 18.38
CA TRP A 219 9.14 -5.56 17.97
C TRP A 219 9.00 -5.84 16.48
N LEU A 220 10.13 -6.01 15.82
CA LEU A 220 10.23 -6.51 14.46
C LEU A 220 10.82 -7.91 14.47
N VAL A 221 9.99 -8.90 14.18
CA VAL A 221 10.38 -10.31 14.13
C VAL A 221 10.79 -10.66 12.71
N ASP A 222 12.04 -11.02 12.50
CA ASP A 222 12.64 -11.36 11.20
C ASP A 222 12.84 -12.87 11.08
N PRO A 223 11.91 -13.62 10.49
CA PRO A 223 12.01 -15.08 10.37
C PRO A 223 13.15 -15.51 9.43
N ASP A 224 13.44 -14.73 8.37
CA ASP A 224 14.51 -15.04 7.42
C ASP A 224 15.89 -14.95 8.07
N ARG A 225 16.08 -13.98 8.96
CA ARG A 225 17.36 -13.74 9.66
C ARG A 225 17.39 -14.31 11.08
N LYS A 226 16.29 -14.94 11.52
CA LYS A 226 16.12 -15.53 12.85
C LYS A 226 16.50 -14.56 13.97
N LYS A 227 15.97 -13.34 13.91
CA LYS A 227 16.24 -12.29 14.90
C LYS A 227 15.00 -11.45 15.21
N VAL A 228 15.01 -10.85 16.37
CA VAL A 228 14.05 -9.84 16.79
C VAL A 228 14.80 -8.52 16.98
N ILE A 229 14.23 -7.45 16.46
CA ILE A 229 14.69 -6.08 16.71
C ILE A 229 13.66 -5.45 17.64
N VAL A 230 14.12 -4.91 18.75
CA VAL A 230 13.28 -4.29 19.77
C VAL A 230 13.56 -2.80 19.79
N TYR A 231 12.52 -2.02 19.69
CA TYR A 231 12.54 -0.58 19.92
C TYR A 231 11.74 -0.27 21.19
N ASP A 232 12.38 0.34 22.15
CA ASP A 232 11.80 0.88 23.39
C ASP A 232 11.79 2.40 23.24
N PHE A 233 10.59 3.03 23.22
CA PHE A 233 10.38 4.44 22.86
C PHE A 233 10.18 5.33 24.08
#